data_6bbbe9a1cf069c022b1941907e72c7e0
#
_entry.id   6bbbe9a1cf069c022b1941907e72c7e0
#
_cell.length_a   1.000
_cell.length_b   1.000
_cell.length_c   1.000
_cell.angle_alpha   90.00
_cell.angle_beta   90.00
_cell.angle_gamma   90.00
#
_symmetry.space_group_name_H-M   'P 1'
#
loop_
_entity.id
_entity.type
_entity.pdbx_description
1 polymer ?
#
loop_
_entity_poly.entity_id
_entity_poly.type
_entity_poly.pdbx_seq_one_letter_code
_entity_poly.pdbx_strand_id
1 'polypeptide(L)'
;MGKHDTHNLSKYHYHGCHSEIPAQENRMSHSHHDRQADEVNGDQKIQAEHLRETHSYDAHSRPPEAHDAHTGYDHHDGHAAHDHSHHIEAFRQRFWISLILTVPVLLLSEMIQMWLGFRLMLPFHPYILFALSSLIFLYGGWPFLTGAVDELKGRQPGMMTLIGTAITVAFLYSSATVFFIRGHDFFWELSTLIVIMLLGHWIEAKSVLGASRALEELVKIMPTIAHLIRDGQLIDVPVSTLQKGDFVLVRPGEKIPSDGIVTEGESSVNEALLTSESRPVPKAAGHRVIGGSINGDGAIQVLIEKIGEETYLAQVLRLVRQAQASRSRTQDLANRSAALLFYVAVAAGIISFAVWATLKNPDFALERTVTVMVIACPHALGLAIPLVVAISTSLTARHGILIRDRRAFEAVRNVEAVVFDKTGTLTEGQFGVSEVVSLIPEDELLCLAAAVEVNSEHVIARAIVDYARSKSLDLVTVQDFKALPGMGVSGRVDGKLVEIGGENFLY
;
A
#
# COMPACT_ATOMS: atom_id res chain seq x y z
N MET A 1 -57.58 -17.35 -8.43
CA MET A 1 -58.11 -16.05 -7.98
C MET A 1 -56.88 -15.24 -7.61
N GLY A 2 -56.43 -14.25 -8.27
CA GLY A 2 -56.94 -13.28 -9.18
C GLY A 2 -56.08 -12.07 -9.11
N LYS A 3 -55.66 -11.64 -10.30
CA LYS A 3 -55.33 -10.28 -10.81
C LYS A 3 -54.04 -9.64 -10.33
N HIS A 4 -53.04 -9.48 -11.22
CA HIS A 4 -52.88 -8.39 -12.21
C HIS A 4 -52.91 -7.00 -11.57
N ASP A 5 -51.76 -6.29 -11.61
CA ASP A 5 -51.74 -4.97 -12.25
C ASP A 5 -50.31 -4.57 -12.64
N THR A 6 -50.23 -4.22 -13.92
CA THR A 6 -49.12 -3.57 -14.65
C THR A 6 -49.24 -2.05 -14.51
N HIS A 7 -48.14 -1.34 -14.79
CA HIS A 7 -47.88 0.06 -15.08
C HIS A 7 -47.02 0.80 -14.04
N ASN A 8 -45.84 1.30 -14.40
CA ASN A 8 -45.76 2.55 -15.11
C ASN A 8 -44.33 2.80 -15.60
N LEU A 9 -44.19 3.00 -16.89
CA LEU A 9 -43.05 3.62 -17.57
C LEU A 9 -43.12 5.12 -17.39
N SER A 10 -42.09 5.76 -16.75
CA SER A 10 -41.95 7.19 -16.70
C SER A 10 -40.79 7.63 -17.59
N LYS A 11 -41.18 8.30 -18.67
CA LYS A 11 -40.36 9.04 -19.63
C LYS A 11 -39.56 10.14 -18.92
N TYR A 12 -38.23 10.18 -19.12
CA TYR A 12 -37.46 11.41 -18.89
C TYR A 12 -37.27 12.17 -20.18
N HIS A 13 -37.83 13.37 -20.23
CA HIS A 13 -37.65 14.36 -21.26
C HIS A 13 -36.28 15.04 -21.11
N TYR A 14 -35.52 15.07 -22.19
CA TYR A 14 -34.37 15.96 -22.35
C TYR A 14 -34.87 17.39 -22.68
N HIS A 15 -34.56 18.34 -21.83
CA HIS A 15 -34.61 19.77 -22.16
C HIS A 15 -33.21 20.22 -22.59
N GLY A 16 -33.10 20.61 -23.87
CA GLY A 16 -31.96 21.32 -24.40
C GLY A 16 -31.99 22.78 -23.93
N CYS A 17 -30.85 23.27 -23.48
CA CYS A 17 -30.59 24.70 -23.30
C CYS A 17 -29.66 25.17 -24.40
N HIS A 18 -30.23 25.89 -25.36
CA HIS A 18 -29.51 26.84 -26.21
C HIS A 18 -29.26 28.13 -25.40
N SER A 19 -28.03 28.57 -25.32
CA SER A 19 -27.70 29.95 -24.97
C SER A 19 -26.68 30.51 -25.96
N GLU A 20 -27.13 31.48 -26.70
CA GLU A 20 -26.40 32.29 -27.64
C GLU A 20 -25.30 33.11 -26.95
N ILE A 21 -24.15 33.22 -27.60
CA ILE A 21 -23.07 34.12 -27.21
C ILE A 21 -23.03 35.22 -28.28
N PRO A 22 -23.15 36.50 -27.93
CA PRO A 22 -23.01 37.59 -28.91
C PRO A 22 -21.54 37.91 -29.16
N ALA A 23 -21.23 38.07 -30.44
CA ALA A 23 -19.97 38.57 -30.94
C ALA A 23 -19.81 40.07 -30.57
N GLN A 24 -18.67 40.44 -30.06
CA GLN A 24 -18.20 41.84 -30.05
C GLN A 24 -16.84 41.93 -30.74
N GLU A 25 -16.89 42.58 -31.90
CA GLU A 25 -15.74 43.23 -32.53
C GLU A 25 -15.20 44.35 -31.62
N ASN A 26 -13.90 44.45 -31.50
CA ASN A 26 -13.29 45.77 -31.41
C ASN A 26 -11.85 45.81 -31.94
N ARG A 27 -11.65 46.88 -32.64
CA ARG A 27 -10.55 47.35 -33.50
C ARG A 27 -9.25 47.61 -32.75
N MET A 28 -8.19 47.41 -33.52
CA MET A 28 -6.85 48.00 -33.54
C MET A 28 -6.59 49.26 -32.71
N SER A 29 -5.43 49.29 -32.06
CA SER A 29 -4.49 50.42 -32.23
C SER A 29 -3.07 49.99 -31.96
N HIS A 30 -2.19 50.26 -32.91
CA HIS A 30 -0.72 50.21 -32.83
C HIS A 30 -0.20 51.33 -31.95
N SER A 31 0.78 51.06 -31.09
CA SER A 31 1.86 52.03 -30.82
C SER A 31 3.11 51.30 -30.31
N HIS A 32 4.22 51.65 -30.98
CA HIS A 32 5.60 51.33 -30.67
C HIS A 32 5.99 51.70 -29.24
N HIS A 33 6.82 50.87 -28.61
CA HIS A 33 8.06 51.35 -27.98
C HIS A 33 9.05 50.19 -27.74
N ASP A 34 10.15 50.28 -28.49
CA ASP A 34 11.46 49.69 -28.16
C ASP A 34 11.92 50.14 -26.78
N ARG A 35 12.37 49.18 -25.97
CA ARG A 35 13.50 49.22 -25.02
C ARG A 35 13.29 48.15 -23.95
N GLN A 36 14.12 47.12 -24.00
CA GLN A 36 14.74 46.42 -22.87
C GLN A 36 15.15 45.01 -23.29
N ALA A 37 16.23 44.96 -23.99
CA ALA A 37 17.04 43.74 -24.17
C ALA A 37 18.40 44.00 -23.54
N ASP A 38 18.51 43.95 -22.18
CA ASP A 38 19.80 44.00 -21.52
C ASP A 38 19.77 43.55 -20.03
N GLU A 39 18.81 42.72 -19.59
CA GLU A 39 18.79 42.26 -18.16
C GLU A 39 18.58 40.77 -17.95
N VAL A 40 18.91 39.88 -18.90
CA VAL A 40 18.73 38.42 -18.75
C VAL A 40 20.06 37.65 -18.68
N ASN A 41 21.20 38.34 -18.57
CA ASN A 41 22.53 37.66 -18.54
C ASN A 41 23.25 37.68 -17.17
N GLY A 42 22.58 38.12 -16.08
CA GLY A 42 23.16 38.16 -14.73
C GLY A 42 22.94 36.89 -13.90
N ASP A 43 21.81 36.23 -14.01
CA ASP A 43 21.43 35.16 -13.07
C ASP A 43 21.92 33.74 -13.43
N GLN A 44 22.37 33.50 -14.65
CA GLN A 44 22.93 32.20 -15.04
C GLN A 44 24.39 32.00 -14.64
N LYS A 45 25.10 33.05 -14.24
CA LYS A 45 26.49 32.94 -13.79
C LYS A 45 26.63 32.63 -12.30
N ILE A 46 25.63 32.93 -11.49
CA ILE A 46 25.66 32.71 -10.02
C ILE A 46 25.28 31.25 -9.67
N GLN A 47 24.48 30.57 -10.52
CA GLN A 47 24.17 29.15 -10.30
C GLN A 47 25.25 28.16 -10.77
N ALA A 48 26.18 28.59 -11.59
CA ALA A 48 27.29 27.74 -12.06
C ALA A 48 28.50 27.72 -11.12
N GLU A 49 28.62 28.69 -10.22
CA GLU A 49 29.72 28.72 -9.20
C GLU A 49 29.38 27.93 -7.92
N HIS A 50 28.09 27.76 -7.58
CA HIS A 50 27.69 27.00 -6.40
C HIS A 50 27.70 25.46 -6.58
N LEU A 51 27.92 24.96 -7.79
CA LEU A 51 28.03 23.52 -8.12
C LEU A 51 29.46 23.01 -8.25
N ARG A 52 30.47 23.84 -8.02
CA ARG A 52 31.90 23.46 -8.10
C ARG A 52 32.63 23.31 -6.77
N GLU A 53 31.99 23.61 -5.63
CA GLU A 53 32.65 23.55 -4.31
C GLU A 53 32.34 22.34 -3.43
N THR A 54 31.67 21.28 -3.96
CA THR A 54 31.33 20.10 -3.15
C THR A 54 31.95 18.78 -3.61
N HIS A 55 33.11 18.80 -4.27
CA HIS A 55 33.88 17.58 -4.52
C HIS A 55 35.38 17.80 -4.30
N SER A 56 35.77 17.85 -3.03
CA SER A 56 37.13 17.58 -2.59
C SER A 56 37.05 16.83 -1.26
N TYR A 57 37.03 15.50 -1.33
CA TYR A 57 37.32 14.64 -0.19
C TYR A 57 38.65 13.94 -0.42
N ASP A 58 39.59 14.31 0.44
CA ASP A 58 40.92 13.74 0.56
C ASP A 58 40.87 12.22 0.81
N ALA A 59 41.62 11.50 0.01
CA ALA A 59 41.99 10.12 0.21
C ALA A 59 43.06 10.02 1.31
N HIS A 60 42.68 9.70 2.56
CA HIS A 60 43.55 9.02 3.53
C HIS A 60 42.75 8.69 4.82
N SER A 61 42.16 7.50 4.84
CA SER A 61 42.01 6.73 6.10
C SER A 61 41.73 5.26 5.76
N ARG A 62 42.60 4.39 6.29
CA ARG A 62 42.57 2.94 6.21
C ARG A 62 41.26 2.38 6.78
N PRO A 63 40.75 1.25 6.26
CA PRO A 63 39.60 0.55 6.85
C PRO A 63 40.02 -0.15 8.15
N PRO A 64 39.17 -0.19 9.18
CA PRO A 64 39.36 -1.07 10.32
C PRO A 64 39.07 -2.53 9.95
N GLU A 65 39.89 -3.40 10.50
CA GLU A 65 39.89 -4.85 10.31
C GLU A 65 38.53 -5.47 10.63
N ALA A 66 38.14 -6.41 9.74
CA ALA A 66 36.98 -7.26 9.88
C ALA A 66 37.17 -8.21 11.07
N HIS A 67 36.30 -8.10 12.07
CA HIS A 67 36.06 -9.20 12.99
C HIS A 67 34.97 -10.11 12.38
N ASP A 68 35.40 -11.32 12.05
CA ASP A 68 34.54 -12.43 11.68
C ASP A 68 33.48 -12.68 12.76
N ALA A 69 32.24 -12.39 12.45
CA ALA A 69 31.08 -12.97 13.12
C ALA A 69 30.28 -13.74 12.08
N HIS A 70 30.55 -15.03 11.98
CA HIS A 70 29.69 -15.98 11.33
C HIS A 70 28.33 -16.00 12.00
N THR A 71 27.33 -15.38 11.37
CA THR A 71 25.93 -15.71 11.60
C THR A 71 25.36 -16.14 10.26
N GLY A 72 25.07 -17.44 10.18
CA GLY A 72 24.42 -18.06 9.03
C GLY A 72 23.09 -17.37 8.75
N TYR A 73 22.96 -16.84 7.54
CA TYR A 73 21.67 -16.47 6.97
C TYR A 73 21.05 -17.72 6.34
N ASP A 74 20.20 -18.38 7.11
CA ASP A 74 19.30 -19.40 6.60
C ASP A 74 18.28 -18.74 5.65
N HIS A 75 18.11 -19.33 4.49
CA HIS A 75 17.09 -19.00 3.49
C HIS A 75 15.68 -19.11 4.08
N HIS A 76 15.01 -17.96 4.26
CA HIS A 76 13.61 -17.89 4.68
C HIS A 76 12.81 -16.89 3.81
N ASP A 77 12.59 -17.23 2.53
CA ASP A 77 11.75 -16.41 1.63
C ASP A 77 10.24 -16.72 1.70
N GLY A 78 9.80 -17.53 2.67
CA GLY A 78 8.37 -17.81 2.93
C GLY A 78 7.80 -17.16 4.19
N HIS A 79 8.61 -16.54 5.06
CA HIS A 79 8.22 -16.23 6.44
C HIS A 79 7.66 -14.82 6.69
N ALA A 80 7.88 -13.84 5.82
CA ALA A 80 7.44 -12.46 6.10
C ALA A 80 5.91 -12.30 6.13
N ALA A 81 5.17 -12.98 5.25
CA ALA A 81 3.71 -12.95 5.23
C ALA A 81 3.10 -13.81 6.36
N HIS A 82 3.75 -14.93 6.71
CA HIS A 82 3.37 -15.77 7.85
C HIS A 82 3.62 -15.06 9.19
N ASP A 83 4.69 -14.30 9.33
CA ASP A 83 5.05 -13.63 10.58
C ASP A 83 4.04 -12.52 10.93
N HIS A 84 3.58 -11.72 9.95
CA HIS A 84 2.54 -10.71 10.17
C HIS A 84 1.17 -11.31 10.55
N SER A 85 0.80 -12.46 10.01
CA SER A 85 -0.45 -13.13 10.39
C SER A 85 -0.39 -13.70 11.81
N HIS A 86 0.74 -14.23 12.25
CA HIS A 86 0.97 -14.71 13.60
C HIS A 86 0.91 -13.57 14.63
N HIS A 87 1.44 -12.39 14.32
CA HIS A 87 1.34 -11.22 15.21
C HIS A 87 -0.09 -10.76 15.42
N ILE A 88 -0.91 -10.72 14.36
CA ILE A 88 -2.33 -10.31 14.47
C ILE A 88 -3.12 -11.31 15.31
N GLU A 89 -2.91 -12.59 15.06
CA GLU A 89 -3.56 -13.66 15.82
C GLU A 89 -3.17 -13.63 17.30
N ALA A 90 -1.90 -13.34 17.62
CA ALA A 90 -1.40 -13.17 18.98
C ALA A 90 -2.09 -12.00 19.71
N PHE A 91 -2.26 -10.83 19.06
CA PHE A 91 -2.99 -9.70 19.65
C PHE A 91 -4.47 -10.02 19.84
N ARG A 92 -5.11 -10.70 18.88
CA ARG A 92 -6.51 -11.13 18.97
C ARG A 92 -6.73 -12.08 20.15
N GLN A 93 -5.88 -13.11 20.29
CA GLN A 93 -5.99 -14.06 21.39
C GLN A 93 -5.76 -13.38 22.74
N ARG A 94 -4.73 -12.54 22.85
CA ARG A 94 -4.45 -11.79 24.09
C ARG A 94 -5.61 -10.87 24.46
N PHE A 95 -6.22 -10.18 23.49
CA PHE A 95 -7.39 -9.34 23.73
C PHE A 95 -8.56 -10.14 24.31
N TRP A 96 -8.96 -11.23 23.66
CA TRP A 96 -10.12 -12.00 24.13
C TRP A 96 -9.90 -12.65 25.48
N ILE A 97 -8.70 -13.21 25.72
CA ILE A 97 -8.35 -13.80 27.01
C ILE A 97 -8.34 -12.74 28.11
N SER A 98 -7.69 -11.59 27.85
CA SER A 98 -7.65 -10.51 28.84
C SER A 98 -9.05 -9.91 29.08
N LEU A 99 -9.89 -9.79 28.05
CA LEU A 99 -11.27 -9.31 28.18
C LEU A 99 -12.10 -10.25 29.08
N ILE A 100 -12.02 -11.56 28.84
CA ILE A 100 -12.74 -12.56 29.65
C ILE A 100 -12.28 -12.51 31.12
N LEU A 101 -10.97 -12.35 31.36
CA LEU A 101 -10.42 -12.24 32.71
C LEU A 101 -10.74 -10.89 33.36
N THR A 102 -10.94 -9.83 32.59
CA THR A 102 -11.27 -8.49 33.11
C THR A 102 -12.71 -8.43 33.63
N VAL A 103 -13.63 -9.19 33.05
CA VAL A 103 -15.04 -9.19 33.55
C VAL A 103 -15.14 -9.53 35.03
N PRO A 104 -14.57 -10.65 35.53
CA PRO A 104 -14.59 -10.92 36.97
C PRO A 104 -13.80 -9.90 37.80
N VAL A 105 -12.72 -9.31 37.27
CA VAL A 105 -11.98 -8.23 37.96
C VAL A 105 -12.90 -7.02 38.17
N LEU A 106 -13.66 -6.61 37.15
CA LEU A 106 -14.63 -5.52 37.27
C LEU A 106 -15.74 -5.84 38.25
N LEU A 107 -16.32 -7.04 38.22
CA LEU A 107 -17.37 -7.47 39.12
C LEU A 107 -16.95 -7.53 40.60
N LEU A 108 -15.66 -7.86 40.81
CA LEU A 108 -15.07 -7.95 42.15
C LEU A 108 -14.48 -6.62 42.62
N SER A 109 -14.26 -5.62 41.78
CA SER A 109 -13.75 -4.30 42.20
C SER A 109 -14.73 -3.57 43.10
N GLU A 110 -14.26 -3.16 44.29
CA GLU A 110 -15.09 -2.42 45.26
C GLU A 110 -15.61 -1.11 44.68
N MET A 111 -14.85 -0.43 43.88
CA MET A 111 -15.21 0.84 43.25
C MET A 111 -16.37 0.66 42.25
N ILE A 112 -16.28 -0.37 41.41
CA ILE A 112 -17.33 -0.70 40.41
C ILE A 112 -18.61 -1.16 41.14
N GLN A 113 -18.49 -1.96 42.17
CA GLN A 113 -19.63 -2.39 43.01
C GLN A 113 -20.36 -1.19 43.66
N MET A 114 -19.59 -0.23 44.15
CA MET A 114 -20.14 1.01 44.74
C MET A 114 -20.91 1.83 43.68
N TRP A 115 -20.40 1.94 42.46
CA TRP A 115 -21.08 2.67 41.37
C TRP A 115 -22.37 1.99 40.92
N LEU A 116 -22.35 0.65 40.86
CA LEU A 116 -23.51 -0.14 40.42
C LEU A 116 -24.52 -0.46 41.55
N GLY A 117 -24.21 -0.10 42.80
CA GLY A 117 -25.11 -0.25 43.95
C GLY A 117 -25.30 -1.69 44.43
N PHE A 118 -24.35 -2.61 44.14
CA PHE A 118 -24.38 -3.98 44.66
C PHE A 118 -23.13 -4.27 45.50
N ARG A 119 -23.16 -5.31 46.29
CA ARG A 119 -22.01 -5.79 47.06
C ARG A 119 -21.89 -7.31 46.93
N LEU A 120 -20.81 -7.74 46.33
CA LEU A 120 -20.45 -9.15 46.21
C LEU A 120 -19.20 -9.43 47.08
N MET A 121 -19.45 -9.99 48.27
CA MET A 121 -18.36 -10.37 49.17
C MET A 121 -18.03 -11.85 49.00
N LEU A 122 -16.87 -12.14 48.38
CA LEU A 122 -16.31 -13.49 48.28
C LEU A 122 -15.22 -13.67 49.32
N PRO A 123 -15.09 -14.86 49.93
CA PRO A 123 -13.93 -15.17 50.78
C PRO A 123 -12.68 -15.06 49.91
N PHE A 124 -11.59 -14.49 50.44
CA PHE A 124 -10.32 -14.28 49.77
C PHE A 124 -10.36 -13.32 48.56
N HIS A 125 -11.36 -12.45 48.50
CA HIS A 125 -11.57 -11.45 47.43
C HIS A 125 -10.30 -10.72 46.97
N PRO A 126 -9.41 -10.13 47.83
CA PRO A 126 -8.22 -9.42 47.37
C PRO A 126 -7.20 -10.37 46.67
N TYR A 127 -7.08 -11.61 47.13
CA TYR A 127 -6.18 -12.59 46.52
C TYR A 127 -6.68 -13.07 45.15
N ILE A 128 -8.02 -13.16 44.96
CA ILE A 128 -8.62 -13.50 43.67
C ILE A 128 -8.36 -12.38 42.68
N LEU A 129 -8.57 -11.11 43.06
CA LEU A 129 -8.26 -9.93 42.25
C LEU A 129 -6.78 -9.91 41.87
N PHE A 130 -5.89 -10.11 42.82
CA PHE A 130 -4.45 -10.18 42.58
C PHE A 130 -4.09 -11.28 41.55
N ALA A 131 -4.63 -12.50 41.73
CA ALA A 131 -4.33 -13.62 40.83
C ALA A 131 -4.82 -13.34 39.38
N LEU A 132 -6.06 -12.88 39.22
CA LEU A 132 -6.62 -12.53 37.90
C LEU A 132 -5.86 -11.40 37.25
N SER A 133 -5.58 -10.34 37.99
CA SER A 133 -4.86 -9.17 37.47
C SER A 133 -3.39 -9.48 37.16
N SER A 134 -2.76 -10.40 37.89
CA SER A 134 -1.43 -10.91 37.56
C SER A 134 -1.41 -11.63 36.23
N LEU A 135 -2.40 -12.47 35.93
CA LEU A 135 -2.53 -13.12 34.64
C LEU A 135 -2.72 -12.12 33.52
N ILE A 136 -3.57 -11.10 33.72
CA ILE A 136 -3.78 -10.04 32.73
C ILE A 136 -2.50 -9.24 32.52
N PHE A 137 -1.80 -8.86 33.59
CA PHE A 137 -0.56 -8.09 33.54
C PHE A 137 0.57 -8.84 32.82
N LEU A 138 0.79 -10.11 33.17
CA LEU A 138 1.88 -10.91 32.58
C LEU A 138 1.57 -11.37 31.16
N TYR A 139 0.33 -11.75 30.86
CA TYR A 139 -0.05 -12.25 29.54
C TYR A 139 -0.49 -11.14 28.58
N GLY A 140 -1.47 -10.33 28.99
CA GLY A 140 -2.02 -9.24 28.20
C GLY A 140 -1.10 -8.02 28.14
N GLY A 141 -0.44 -7.70 29.26
CA GLY A 141 0.49 -6.56 29.38
C GLY A 141 1.84 -6.79 28.73
N TRP A 142 2.23 -8.03 28.45
CA TRP A 142 3.56 -8.38 27.92
C TRP A 142 4.05 -7.54 26.73
N PRO A 143 3.26 -7.32 25.67
CA PRO A 143 3.69 -6.49 24.53
C PRO A 143 4.04 -5.05 24.93
N PHE A 144 3.32 -4.48 25.89
CA PHE A 144 3.55 -3.12 26.36
C PHE A 144 4.79 -3.04 27.25
N LEU A 145 5.05 -4.07 28.05
CA LEU A 145 6.24 -4.15 28.91
C LEU A 145 7.50 -4.30 28.05
N THR A 146 7.50 -5.21 27.08
CA THR A 146 8.63 -5.40 26.16
C THR A 146 8.87 -4.16 25.30
N GLY A 147 7.80 -3.57 24.72
CA GLY A 147 7.89 -2.34 23.96
C GLY A 147 8.41 -1.15 24.77
N ALA A 148 8.00 -1.03 26.05
CA ALA A 148 8.53 -0.01 26.95
C ALA A 148 10.03 -0.17 27.20
N VAL A 149 10.50 -1.39 27.39
CA VAL A 149 11.93 -1.68 27.57
C VAL A 149 12.72 -1.33 26.31
N ASP A 150 12.20 -1.62 25.14
CA ASP A 150 12.86 -1.33 23.86
C ASP A 150 12.92 0.17 23.58
N GLU A 151 11.84 0.93 23.84
CA GLU A 151 11.82 2.38 23.73
C GLU A 151 12.82 3.04 24.72
N LEU A 152 12.89 2.54 25.95
CA LEU A 152 13.82 3.05 26.96
C LEU A 152 15.28 2.73 26.62
N LYS A 153 15.58 1.51 26.12
CA LYS A 153 16.92 1.16 25.60
C LYS A 153 17.32 2.04 24.43
N GLY A 154 16.35 2.35 23.55
CA GLY A 154 16.55 3.27 22.42
C GLY A 154 16.62 4.75 22.82
N ARG A 155 16.49 5.10 24.13
CA ARG A 155 16.44 6.47 24.66
C ARG A 155 15.38 7.35 23.96
N GLN A 156 14.32 6.75 23.48
CA GLN A 156 13.19 7.41 22.84
C GLN A 156 11.90 6.94 23.49
N PRO A 157 11.61 7.39 24.74
CA PRO A 157 10.37 7.04 25.39
C PRO A 157 9.19 7.47 24.50
N GLY A 158 8.16 6.67 24.47
CA GLY A 158 6.99 6.89 23.63
C GLY A 158 5.73 6.34 24.28
N MET A 159 4.79 5.91 23.47
CA MET A 159 3.51 5.40 23.93
C MET A 159 3.65 4.11 24.73
N MET A 160 4.54 3.18 24.31
CA MET A 160 4.75 1.92 25.04
C MET A 160 5.37 2.15 26.41
N THR A 161 6.32 3.10 26.51
CA THR A 161 6.94 3.48 27.79
C THR A 161 5.90 4.04 28.77
N LEU A 162 5.01 4.92 28.30
CA LEU A 162 3.98 5.52 29.14
C LEU A 162 2.97 4.48 29.64
N ILE A 163 2.49 3.61 28.76
CA ILE A 163 1.56 2.52 29.08
C ILE A 163 2.24 1.51 30.01
N GLY A 164 3.44 1.04 29.64
CA GLY A 164 4.21 0.07 30.44
C GLY A 164 4.49 0.56 31.85
N THR A 165 4.81 1.86 32.00
CA THR A 165 5.00 2.48 33.31
C THR A 165 3.69 2.52 34.12
N ALA A 166 2.59 2.98 33.50
CA ALA A 166 1.29 3.07 34.17
C ALA A 166 0.80 1.71 34.69
N ILE A 167 0.84 0.65 33.81
CA ILE A 167 0.41 -0.69 34.20
C ILE A 167 1.35 -1.30 35.27
N THR A 168 2.65 -1.02 35.20
CA THR A 168 3.61 -1.54 36.19
C THR A 168 3.39 -0.88 37.56
N VAL A 169 3.25 0.44 37.58
CA VAL A 169 3.01 1.18 38.84
C VAL A 169 1.67 0.78 39.46
N ALA A 170 0.60 0.67 38.66
CA ALA A 170 -0.71 0.22 39.12
C ALA A 170 -0.65 -1.20 39.69
N PHE A 171 0.04 -2.13 39.01
CA PHE A 171 0.19 -3.51 39.44
C PHE A 171 0.98 -3.63 40.76
N LEU A 172 2.15 -2.98 40.84
CA LEU A 172 3.00 -3.02 42.03
C LEU A 172 2.31 -2.42 43.24
N TYR A 173 1.66 -1.27 43.08
CA TYR A 173 0.91 -0.64 44.18
C TYR A 173 -0.28 -1.51 44.61
N SER A 174 -1.13 -1.97 43.69
CA SER A 174 -2.27 -2.81 44.01
C SER A 174 -1.86 -4.16 44.65
N SER A 175 -0.71 -4.71 44.23
CA SER A 175 -0.12 -5.86 44.92
C SER A 175 0.30 -5.54 46.34
N ALA A 176 0.89 -4.36 46.56
CA ALA A 176 1.27 -3.91 47.88
C ALA A 176 0.03 -3.68 48.79
N THR A 177 -1.11 -3.23 48.26
CA THR A 177 -2.35 -3.09 49.07
C THR A 177 -2.94 -4.44 49.50
N VAL A 178 -2.71 -5.50 48.74
CA VAL A 178 -3.15 -6.84 49.13
C VAL A 178 -2.30 -7.42 50.30
N PHE A 179 -0.98 -7.13 50.34
CA PHE A 179 -0.07 -7.80 51.25
C PHE A 179 0.51 -6.92 52.38
N PHE A 180 0.68 -5.59 52.15
CA PHE A 180 1.53 -4.78 53.01
C PHE A 180 0.92 -3.47 53.48
N ILE A 181 0.15 -2.77 52.64
CA ILE A 181 -0.36 -1.40 52.88
C ILE A 181 -1.90 -1.34 52.82
N ARG A 182 -2.46 -0.34 53.49
CA ARG A 182 -3.89 -0.09 53.40
C ARG A 182 -4.15 0.99 52.35
N GLY A 183 -5.04 0.72 51.40
CA GLY A 183 -5.41 1.65 50.35
C GLY A 183 -6.36 1.01 49.34
N HIS A 184 -6.79 1.78 48.35
CA HIS A 184 -7.63 1.29 47.28
C HIS A 184 -6.71 0.64 46.21
N ASP A 185 -7.12 -0.51 45.68
CA ASP A 185 -6.41 -1.13 44.55
C ASP A 185 -6.77 -0.46 43.21
N PHE A 186 -5.90 -0.65 42.22
CA PHE A 186 -6.06 -0.18 40.83
C PHE A 186 -6.11 -1.36 39.84
N PHE A 187 -6.56 -2.53 40.28
CA PHE A 187 -6.61 -3.71 39.42
C PHE A 187 -7.62 -3.58 38.27
N TRP A 188 -8.72 -2.88 38.48
CA TRP A 188 -9.72 -2.68 37.44
C TRP A 188 -9.23 -1.70 36.37
N GLU A 189 -8.56 -0.61 36.75
CA GLU A 189 -7.93 0.35 35.84
C GLU A 189 -6.83 -0.33 34.99
N LEU A 190 -5.95 -1.08 35.65
CA LEU A 190 -4.92 -1.86 35.00
C LEU A 190 -5.51 -2.79 33.95
N SER A 191 -6.53 -3.56 34.31
CA SER A 191 -7.13 -4.58 33.44
C SER A 191 -7.84 -3.95 32.26
N THR A 192 -8.60 -2.90 32.47
CA THR A 192 -9.31 -2.15 31.40
C THR A 192 -8.34 -1.45 30.47
N LEU A 193 -7.25 -0.85 31.01
CA LEU A 193 -6.20 -0.23 30.20
C LEU A 193 -5.56 -1.25 29.25
N ILE A 194 -5.15 -2.41 29.76
CA ILE A 194 -4.54 -3.47 28.95
C ILE A 194 -5.50 -3.94 27.84
N VAL A 195 -6.76 -4.19 28.17
CA VAL A 195 -7.78 -4.62 27.17
C VAL A 195 -8.00 -3.59 26.08
N ILE A 196 -8.17 -2.31 26.43
CA ILE A 196 -8.37 -1.22 25.47
C ILE A 196 -7.14 -1.08 24.56
N MET A 197 -5.95 -1.16 25.10
CA MET A 197 -4.70 -1.07 24.34
C MET A 197 -4.50 -2.27 23.41
N LEU A 198 -4.80 -3.48 23.86
CA LEU A 198 -4.77 -4.67 23.01
C LEU A 198 -5.75 -4.58 21.85
N LEU A 199 -6.97 -4.03 22.11
CA LEU A 199 -7.96 -3.78 21.06
C LEU A 199 -7.41 -2.80 20.00
N GLY A 200 -6.81 -1.68 20.43
CA GLY A 200 -6.22 -0.68 19.55
C GLY A 200 -5.17 -1.28 18.61
N HIS A 201 -4.21 -2.01 19.18
CA HIS A 201 -3.15 -2.66 18.39
C HIS A 201 -3.66 -3.80 17.50
N TRP A 202 -4.66 -4.56 17.94
CA TRP A 202 -5.28 -5.57 17.07
C TRP A 202 -5.97 -4.94 15.86
N ILE A 203 -6.73 -3.85 16.03
CA ILE A 203 -7.38 -3.12 14.94
C ILE A 203 -6.34 -2.52 13.99
N GLU A 204 -5.27 -1.93 14.52
CA GLU A 204 -4.15 -1.39 13.73
C GLU A 204 -3.50 -2.47 12.86
N ALA A 205 -3.09 -3.59 13.48
CA ALA A 205 -2.46 -4.71 12.79
C ALA A 205 -3.36 -5.29 11.68
N LYS A 206 -4.67 -5.45 11.96
CA LYS A 206 -5.64 -5.93 10.97
C LYS A 206 -5.77 -5.00 9.76
N SER A 207 -5.65 -3.69 9.96
CA SER A 207 -5.79 -2.69 8.89
C SER A 207 -4.60 -2.67 7.95
N VAL A 208 -3.41 -2.92 8.48
CA VAL A 208 -2.17 -3.04 7.68
C VAL A 208 -2.25 -4.25 6.74
N LEU A 209 -2.82 -5.37 7.19
CA LEU A 209 -2.94 -6.58 6.37
C LEU A 209 -3.86 -6.40 5.15
N GLY A 210 -4.91 -5.59 5.26
CA GLY A 210 -5.82 -5.30 4.15
C GLY A 210 -5.14 -4.66 2.94
N ALA A 211 -4.12 -3.85 3.16
CA ALA A 211 -3.33 -3.21 2.10
C ALA A 211 -2.35 -4.17 1.41
N SER A 212 -1.89 -5.23 2.09
CA SER A 212 -0.93 -6.20 1.53
C SER A 212 -1.56 -7.12 0.47
N ARG A 213 -2.86 -7.38 0.52
CA ARG A 213 -3.54 -8.25 -0.47
C ARG A 213 -3.52 -7.69 -1.89
N ALA A 214 -3.58 -6.37 -2.06
CA ALA A 214 -3.48 -5.75 -3.38
C ALA A 214 -2.09 -5.94 -4.02
N LEU A 215 -1.04 -6.09 -3.21
CA LEU A 215 0.32 -6.40 -3.67
C LEU A 215 0.47 -7.86 -4.11
N GLU A 216 -0.27 -8.80 -3.49
CA GLU A 216 -0.28 -10.20 -3.90
C GLU A 216 -0.87 -10.38 -5.31
N GLU A 217 -1.84 -9.55 -5.70
CA GLU A 217 -2.39 -9.57 -7.06
C GLU A 217 -1.36 -9.18 -8.12
N LEU A 218 -0.42 -8.26 -7.80
CA LEU A 218 0.66 -7.91 -8.72
C LEU A 218 1.66 -9.06 -8.91
N VAL A 219 1.88 -9.89 -7.89
CA VAL A 219 2.75 -11.07 -8.01
C VAL A 219 2.13 -12.13 -8.93
N LYS A 220 0.80 -12.26 -8.96
CA LYS A 220 0.08 -13.19 -9.86
C LYS A 220 0.20 -12.84 -11.35
N ILE A 221 0.71 -11.64 -11.66
CA ILE A 221 0.96 -11.23 -13.05
C ILE A 221 2.10 -12.04 -13.68
N MET A 222 3.08 -12.50 -12.90
CA MET A 222 4.21 -13.28 -13.40
C MET A 222 3.77 -14.65 -13.92
N PRO A 223 4.34 -15.14 -15.04
CA PRO A 223 4.12 -16.50 -15.50
C PRO A 223 4.73 -17.50 -14.51
N THR A 224 4.17 -18.69 -14.45
CA THR A 224 4.68 -19.78 -13.60
C THR A 224 5.68 -20.68 -14.29
N ILE A 225 5.64 -20.74 -15.64
CA ILE A 225 6.46 -21.58 -16.50
C ILE A 225 7.26 -20.70 -17.47
N ALA A 226 8.47 -21.10 -17.78
CA ALA A 226 9.34 -20.51 -18.79
C ALA A 226 9.85 -21.60 -19.74
N HIS A 227 10.05 -21.24 -21.02
CA HIS A 227 10.59 -22.14 -22.05
C HIS A 227 12.11 -21.95 -22.13
N LEU A 228 12.85 -22.73 -21.33
CA LEU A 228 14.31 -22.69 -21.27
C LEU A 228 14.92 -23.36 -22.52
N ILE A 229 15.88 -22.70 -23.13
CA ILE A 229 16.69 -23.26 -24.22
C ILE A 229 17.96 -23.84 -23.61
N ARG A 230 18.12 -25.16 -23.67
CA ARG A 230 19.32 -25.87 -23.22
C ARG A 230 19.77 -26.88 -24.26
N ASP A 231 21.02 -26.79 -24.66
CA ASP A 231 21.62 -27.69 -25.69
C ASP A 231 20.79 -27.76 -27.00
N GLY A 232 20.19 -26.63 -27.41
CA GLY A 232 19.34 -26.52 -28.59
C GLY A 232 17.97 -27.15 -28.45
N GLN A 233 17.56 -27.60 -27.24
CA GLN A 233 16.23 -28.14 -26.95
C GLN A 233 15.44 -27.18 -26.07
N LEU A 234 14.15 -27.13 -26.29
CA LEU A 234 13.21 -26.33 -25.49
C LEU A 234 12.67 -27.21 -24.35
N ILE A 235 12.85 -26.73 -23.12
CA ILE A 235 12.42 -27.42 -21.91
C ILE A 235 11.54 -26.48 -21.08
N ASP A 236 10.33 -26.92 -20.73
CA ASP A 236 9.45 -26.17 -19.84
C ASP A 236 9.91 -26.32 -18.40
N VAL A 237 10.24 -25.19 -17.77
CA VAL A 237 10.72 -25.14 -16.39
C VAL A 237 9.92 -24.12 -15.57
N PRO A 238 9.76 -24.33 -14.25
CA PRO A 238 9.22 -23.29 -13.38
C PRO A 238 10.11 -22.04 -13.41
N VAL A 239 9.49 -20.83 -13.46
CA VAL A 239 10.25 -19.57 -13.48
C VAL A 239 11.16 -19.43 -12.26
N SER A 240 10.79 -20.02 -11.13
CA SER A 240 11.60 -20.03 -9.89
C SER A 240 12.90 -20.79 -10.01
N THR A 241 13.09 -21.64 -11.03
CA THR A 241 14.32 -22.41 -11.27
C THR A 241 15.28 -21.77 -12.27
N LEU A 242 14.85 -20.66 -12.91
CA LEU A 242 15.70 -19.91 -13.83
C LEU A 242 16.92 -19.36 -13.12
N GLN A 243 18.04 -19.34 -13.84
CA GLN A 243 19.30 -18.78 -13.41
C GLN A 243 19.73 -17.61 -14.29
N LYS A 244 20.55 -16.73 -13.72
CA LYS A 244 21.16 -15.66 -14.51
C LYS A 244 22.07 -16.26 -15.57
N GLY A 245 21.87 -15.85 -16.83
CA GLY A 245 22.58 -16.40 -17.99
C GLY A 245 21.79 -17.47 -18.77
N ASP A 246 20.63 -17.88 -18.30
CA ASP A 246 19.73 -18.77 -19.03
C ASP A 246 19.12 -18.06 -20.24
N PHE A 247 18.95 -18.84 -21.34
CA PHE A 247 18.22 -18.38 -22.53
C PHE A 247 16.81 -18.94 -22.51
N VAL A 248 15.82 -18.07 -22.67
CA VAL A 248 14.41 -18.46 -22.72
C VAL A 248 13.76 -17.99 -24.02
N LEU A 249 12.92 -18.84 -24.59
CA LEU A 249 12.05 -18.46 -25.71
C LEU A 249 10.74 -17.90 -25.16
N VAL A 250 10.33 -16.74 -25.65
CA VAL A 250 9.02 -16.15 -25.36
C VAL A 250 8.24 -16.06 -26.66
N ARG A 251 7.13 -16.81 -26.74
CA ARG A 251 6.27 -16.88 -27.92
C ARG A 251 5.34 -15.67 -27.99
N PRO A 252 4.73 -15.39 -29.15
CA PRO A 252 3.69 -14.38 -29.27
C PRO A 252 2.57 -14.57 -28.25
N GLY A 253 2.14 -13.48 -27.60
CA GLY A 253 1.10 -13.49 -26.56
C GLY A 253 1.56 -13.97 -25.19
N GLU A 254 2.74 -14.52 -25.02
CA GLU A 254 3.27 -15.00 -23.74
C GLU A 254 3.86 -13.85 -22.89
N LYS A 255 3.86 -14.07 -21.59
CA LYS A 255 4.51 -13.14 -20.64
C LYS A 255 5.98 -13.45 -20.53
N ILE A 256 6.82 -12.40 -20.48
CA ILE A 256 8.25 -12.50 -20.27
C ILE A 256 8.51 -12.99 -18.83
N PRO A 257 9.27 -14.07 -18.63
CA PRO A 257 9.37 -14.72 -17.32
C PRO A 257 10.26 -13.97 -16.32
N SER A 258 11.25 -13.20 -16.78
CA SER A 258 12.13 -12.40 -15.93
C SER A 258 12.81 -11.29 -16.74
N ASP A 259 13.51 -10.37 -16.05
CA ASP A 259 14.21 -9.27 -16.71
C ASP A 259 15.43 -9.81 -17.49
N GLY A 260 15.60 -9.32 -18.72
CA GLY A 260 16.69 -9.77 -19.58
C GLY A 260 16.92 -8.90 -20.80
N ILE A 261 17.73 -9.41 -21.71
CA ILE A 261 18.05 -8.80 -23.00
C ILE A 261 17.62 -9.73 -24.12
N VAL A 262 16.96 -9.18 -25.14
CA VAL A 262 16.65 -9.91 -26.37
C VAL A 262 17.93 -10.23 -27.10
N THR A 263 18.17 -11.50 -27.39
CA THR A 263 19.35 -11.98 -28.16
C THR A 263 19.02 -12.27 -29.62
N GLU A 264 17.79 -12.77 -29.85
CA GLU A 264 17.32 -13.09 -31.21
C GLU A 264 15.82 -12.78 -31.32
N GLY A 265 15.38 -12.47 -32.54
CA GLY A 265 14.00 -12.16 -32.86
C GLY A 265 13.67 -10.68 -32.75
N GLU A 266 12.51 -10.33 -33.30
CA GLU A 266 11.92 -8.99 -33.24
C GLU A 266 10.46 -9.12 -32.87
N SER A 267 9.97 -8.26 -31.99
CA SER A 267 8.56 -8.20 -31.56
C SER A 267 8.20 -6.85 -31.00
N SER A 268 6.91 -6.62 -30.84
CA SER A 268 6.37 -5.51 -30.04
C SER A 268 6.02 -6.01 -28.64
N VAL A 269 6.54 -5.39 -27.59
CA VAL A 269 6.29 -5.80 -26.20
C VAL A 269 5.37 -4.80 -25.50
N ASN A 270 4.27 -5.29 -24.95
CA ASN A 270 3.36 -4.48 -24.16
C ASN A 270 3.84 -4.41 -22.70
N GLU A 271 4.37 -3.26 -22.34
CA GLU A 271 4.87 -2.93 -21.00
C GLU A 271 3.86 -2.11 -20.17
N ALA A 272 2.60 -1.97 -20.60
CA ALA A 272 1.59 -1.08 -20.02
C ALA A 272 1.34 -1.33 -18.53
N LEU A 273 1.40 -2.57 -18.07
CA LEU A 273 1.24 -2.94 -16.65
C LEU A 273 2.34 -2.38 -15.76
N LEU A 274 3.50 -2.04 -16.33
CA LEU A 274 4.70 -1.58 -15.60
C LEU A 274 5.00 -0.11 -15.84
N THR A 275 4.75 0.38 -17.07
CA THR A 275 5.07 1.76 -17.50
C THR A 275 3.85 2.64 -17.62
N SER A 276 2.63 2.07 -17.55
CA SER A 276 1.34 2.73 -17.84
C SER A 276 1.20 3.25 -19.28
N GLU A 277 2.16 2.97 -20.17
CA GLU A 277 2.10 3.34 -21.57
C GLU A 277 1.43 2.22 -22.38
N SER A 278 0.26 2.50 -22.97
CA SER A 278 -0.53 1.51 -23.71
C SER A 278 0.08 1.12 -25.05
N ARG A 279 1.02 1.91 -25.59
CA ARG A 279 1.65 1.63 -26.87
C ARG A 279 2.71 0.55 -26.71
N PRO A 280 2.64 -0.57 -27.45
CA PRO A 280 3.68 -1.58 -27.46
C PRO A 280 5.02 -0.99 -27.90
N VAL A 281 6.09 -1.42 -27.25
CA VAL A 281 7.46 -0.96 -27.51
C VAL A 281 8.16 -1.97 -28.42
N PRO A 282 8.66 -1.56 -29.61
CA PRO A 282 9.40 -2.47 -30.46
C PRO A 282 10.68 -2.93 -29.75
N LYS A 283 10.94 -4.25 -29.76
CA LYS A 283 12.11 -4.88 -29.18
C LYS A 283 12.78 -5.76 -30.24
N ALA A 284 14.09 -5.60 -30.35
CA ALA A 284 14.96 -6.37 -31.21
C ALA A 284 16.22 -6.78 -30.43
N ALA A 285 17.12 -7.55 -31.04
CA ALA A 285 18.36 -7.96 -30.40
C ALA A 285 19.13 -6.80 -29.77
N GLY A 286 19.54 -6.94 -28.51
CA GLY A 286 20.21 -5.94 -27.70
C GLY A 286 19.25 -5.07 -26.86
N HIS A 287 17.94 -5.10 -27.08
CA HIS A 287 16.98 -4.35 -26.27
C HIS A 287 16.64 -5.09 -24.97
N ARG A 288 16.48 -4.33 -23.89
CA ARG A 288 16.05 -4.87 -22.60
C ARG A 288 14.55 -5.11 -22.57
N VAL A 289 14.16 -6.17 -21.86
CA VAL A 289 12.77 -6.52 -21.57
C VAL A 289 12.57 -6.73 -20.08
N ILE A 290 11.35 -6.46 -19.61
CA ILE A 290 10.99 -6.51 -18.19
C ILE A 290 10.09 -7.73 -17.97
N GLY A 291 10.36 -8.49 -16.91
CA GLY A 291 9.54 -9.63 -16.51
C GLY A 291 8.09 -9.21 -16.18
N GLY A 292 7.13 -10.00 -16.66
CA GLY A 292 5.68 -9.69 -16.54
C GLY A 292 5.09 -8.92 -17.72
N SER A 293 5.91 -8.32 -18.61
CA SER A 293 5.45 -7.72 -19.87
C SER A 293 4.94 -8.79 -20.83
N ILE A 294 4.02 -8.42 -21.73
CA ILE A 294 3.42 -9.35 -22.69
C ILE A 294 4.12 -9.18 -24.04
N ASN A 295 4.66 -10.29 -24.57
CA ASN A 295 5.23 -10.32 -25.89
C ASN A 295 4.12 -10.25 -26.96
N GLY A 296 4.32 -9.47 -28.01
CA GLY A 296 3.36 -9.26 -29.10
C GLY A 296 3.51 -10.29 -30.22
N ASP A 297 3.81 -9.80 -31.44
CA ASP A 297 3.61 -10.54 -32.68
C ASP A 297 4.73 -11.51 -33.05
N GLY A 298 5.95 -11.29 -32.55
CA GLY A 298 7.14 -12.08 -32.88
C GLY A 298 7.58 -13.00 -31.73
N ALA A 299 8.24 -14.12 -32.04
CA ALA A 299 8.94 -14.89 -31.03
C ALA A 299 10.30 -14.23 -30.74
N ILE A 300 10.64 -14.07 -29.46
CA ILE A 300 11.93 -13.50 -29.04
C ILE A 300 12.66 -14.47 -28.12
N GLN A 301 13.98 -14.50 -28.25
CA GLN A 301 14.87 -15.19 -27.35
C GLN A 301 15.46 -14.18 -26.37
N VAL A 302 15.34 -14.45 -25.09
CA VAL A 302 15.76 -13.55 -24.01
C VAL A 302 16.84 -14.21 -23.16
N LEU A 303 17.98 -13.53 -23.01
CA LEU A 303 19.00 -13.86 -22.02
C LEU A 303 18.61 -13.27 -20.67
N ILE A 304 18.43 -14.10 -19.67
CA ILE A 304 18.04 -13.67 -18.32
C ILE A 304 19.21 -12.95 -17.63
N GLU A 305 19.01 -11.67 -17.28
CA GLU A 305 19.99 -10.86 -16.55
C GLU A 305 19.73 -10.79 -15.06
N LYS A 306 18.43 -10.77 -14.65
CA LYS A 306 18.04 -10.61 -13.26
C LYS A 306 16.98 -11.64 -12.88
N ILE A 307 17.08 -12.14 -11.66
CA ILE A 307 16.15 -13.12 -11.07
C ILE A 307 15.75 -12.72 -9.66
N GLY A 308 14.64 -13.25 -9.15
CA GLY A 308 14.20 -13.09 -7.77
C GLY A 308 14.09 -11.61 -7.36
N GLU A 309 14.74 -11.24 -6.28
CA GLU A 309 14.72 -9.89 -5.69
C GLU A 309 15.39 -8.79 -6.54
N GLU A 310 16.21 -9.17 -7.54
CA GLU A 310 16.86 -8.21 -8.42
C GLU A 310 15.97 -7.74 -9.58
N THR A 311 14.85 -8.41 -9.84
CA THR A 311 13.94 -8.04 -10.92
C THR A 311 13.30 -6.67 -10.66
N TYR A 312 12.95 -5.97 -11.73
CA TYR A 312 12.28 -4.66 -11.66
C TYR A 312 11.00 -4.73 -10.81
N LEU A 313 10.16 -5.74 -11.03
CA LEU A 313 8.92 -5.91 -10.28
C LEU A 313 9.18 -6.15 -8.79
N ALA A 314 10.16 -6.99 -8.43
CA ALA A 314 10.54 -7.23 -7.05
C ALA A 314 11.05 -5.95 -6.36
N GLN A 315 11.84 -5.13 -7.06
CA GLN A 315 12.29 -3.83 -6.55
C GLN A 315 11.13 -2.87 -6.32
N VAL A 316 10.17 -2.78 -7.25
CA VAL A 316 8.95 -1.96 -7.09
C VAL A 316 8.15 -2.44 -5.87
N LEU A 317 7.92 -3.75 -5.74
CA LEU A 317 7.23 -4.34 -4.60
C LEU A 317 7.92 -4.04 -3.28
N ARG A 318 9.26 -4.12 -3.24
CA ARG A 318 10.06 -3.76 -2.07
C ARG A 318 9.90 -2.30 -1.69
N LEU A 319 9.98 -1.39 -2.66
CA LEU A 319 9.76 0.06 -2.42
C LEU A 319 8.36 0.34 -1.87
N VAL A 320 7.33 -0.32 -2.42
CA VAL A 320 5.95 -0.18 -1.93
C VAL A 320 5.81 -0.72 -0.51
N ARG A 321 6.39 -1.90 -0.19
CA ARG A 321 6.40 -2.45 1.17
C ARG A 321 7.11 -1.51 2.16
N GLN A 322 8.26 -0.95 1.80
CA GLN A 322 8.99 0.01 2.64
C GLN A 322 8.17 1.29 2.87
N ALA A 323 7.51 1.80 1.83
CA ALA A 323 6.66 2.98 1.95
C ALA A 323 5.43 2.71 2.85
N GLN A 324 4.81 1.52 2.76
CA GLN A 324 3.70 1.11 3.63
C GLN A 324 4.11 0.95 5.09
N ALA A 325 5.36 0.55 5.36
CA ALA A 325 5.92 0.46 6.71
C ALA A 325 6.26 1.84 7.31
N SER A 326 6.20 2.92 6.54
CA SER A 326 6.48 4.26 7.02
C SER A 326 5.43 4.71 8.05
N ARG A 327 5.91 5.32 9.16
CA ARG A 327 5.02 5.89 10.19
C ARG A 327 4.35 7.17 9.66
N SER A 328 3.10 7.39 10.06
CA SER A 328 2.39 8.63 9.74
C SER A 328 2.91 9.80 10.59
N ARG A 329 2.71 11.04 10.12
CA ARG A 329 3.03 12.24 10.93
C ARG A 329 2.22 12.28 12.22
N THR A 330 0.96 11.84 12.16
CA THR A 330 0.06 11.79 13.31
C THR A 330 0.54 10.79 14.34
N GLN A 331 1.06 9.62 13.93
CA GLN A 331 1.69 8.66 14.85
C GLN A 331 2.97 9.21 15.48
N ASP A 332 3.83 9.88 14.69
CA ASP A 332 5.05 10.51 15.22
C ASP A 332 4.72 11.61 16.24
N LEU A 333 3.69 12.42 15.97
CA LEU A 333 3.21 13.45 16.90
C LEU A 333 2.67 12.83 18.19
N ALA A 334 1.90 11.74 18.06
CA ALA A 334 1.36 11.00 19.20
C ALA A 334 2.48 10.44 20.09
N ASN A 335 3.50 9.84 19.50
CA ASN A 335 4.64 9.29 20.24
C ASN A 335 5.41 10.41 20.97
N ARG A 336 5.63 11.56 20.33
CA ARG A 336 6.26 12.72 20.98
C ARG A 336 5.41 13.26 22.11
N SER A 337 4.09 13.33 21.92
CA SER A 337 3.15 13.76 22.96
C SER A 337 3.13 12.78 24.13
N ALA A 338 3.17 11.47 23.86
CA ALA A 338 3.27 10.43 24.88
C ALA A 338 4.58 10.52 25.67
N ALA A 339 5.70 10.79 24.99
CA ALA A 339 6.99 11.05 25.65
C ALA A 339 6.92 12.24 26.60
N LEU A 340 6.35 13.37 26.14
CA LEU A 340 6.16 14.54 26.99
C LEU A 340 5.28 14.21 28.19
N LEU A 341 4.15 13.55 27.98
CA LEU A 341 3.24 13.13 29.05
C LEU A 341 3.89 12.17 30.04
N PHE A 342 4.77 11.28 29.59
CA PHE A 342 5.56 10.42 30.48
C PHE A 342 6.43 11.25 31.45
N TYR A 343 7.19 12.21 30.93
CA TYR A 343 8.01 13.06 31.80
C TYR A 343 7.16 13.93 32.73
N VAL A 344 6.05 14.47 32.24
CA VAL A 344 5.11 15.26 33.07
C VAL A 344 4.49 14.39 34.16
N ALA A 345 4.05 13.17 33.84
CA ALA A 345 3.48 12.22 34.79
C ALA A 345 4.47 11.85 35.90
N VAL A 346 5.73 11.54 35.53
CA VAL A 346 6.77 11.21 36.50
C VAL A 346 7.07 12.41 37.39
N ALA A 347 7.24 13.60 36.82
CA ALA A 347 7.49 14.83 37.59
C ALA A 347 6.33 15.15 38.56
N ALA A 348 5.08 15.11 38.03
CA ALA A 348 3.89 15.33 38.84
C ALA A 348 3.71 14.27 39.93
N GLY A 349 4.04 13.01 39.64
CA GLY A 349 4.04 11.94 40.64
C GLY A 349 5.06 12.18 41.77
N ILE A 350 6.30 12.57 41.43
CA ILE A 350 7.33 12.93 42.41
C ILE A 350 6.90 14.10 43.27
N ILE A 351 6.37 15.17 42.65
CA ILE A 351 5.85 16.36 43.39
C ILE A 351 4.70 15.96 44.30
N SER A 352 3.73 15.17 43.79
CA SER A 352 2.60 14.66 44.58
C SER A 352 3.07 13.87 45.79
N PHE A 353 4.02 12.95 45.61
CA PHE A 353 4.61 12.19 46.69
C PHE A 353 5.24 13.10 47.74
N ALA A 354 6.11 14.03 47.34
CA ALA A 354 6.82 14.94 48.23
C ALA A 354 5.83 15.81 49.06
N VAL A 355 4.80 16.37 48.40
CA VAL A 355 3.80 17.20 49.09
C VAL A 355 2.99 16.40 50.06
N TRP A 356 2.45 15.24 49.65
CA TRP A 356 1.55 14.47 50.49
C TRP A 356 2.27 13.70 51.62
N ALA A 357 3.53 13.31 51.41
CA ALA A 357 4.32 12.71 52.47
C ALA A 357 4.63 13.67 53.61
N THR A 358 4.70 14.99 53.32
CA THR A 358 4.88 16.00 54.37
C THR A 358 3.58 16.43 55.06
N LEU A 359 2.46 16.43 54.32
CA LEU A 359 1.15 16.91 54.82
C LEU A 359 0.32 15.81 55.48
N LYS A 360 0.54 14.56 55.14
CA LYS A 360 -0.23 13.39 55.59
C LYS A 360 0.72 12.26 56.00
N ASN A 361 0.48 11.08 55.54
CA ASN A 361 1.30 9.89 55.77
C ASN A 361 1.84 9.29 54.44
N PRO A 362 2.89 8.46 54.47
CA PRO A 362 3.47 7.87 53.26
C PRO A 362 2.49 7.04 52.45
N ASP A 363 1.56 6.29 53.09
CA ASP A 363 0.58 5.45 52.38
C ASP A 363 -0.33 6.28 51.51
N PHE A 364 -0.89 7.39 52.07
CA PHE A 364 -1.69 8.32 51.33
C PHE A 364 -0.92 9.02 50.21
N ALA A 365 0.36 9.39 50.46
CA ALA A 365 1.18 10.02 49.46
C ALA A 365 1.43 9.04 48.27
N LEU A 366 1.67 7.75 48.56
CA LEU A 366 1.87 6.72 47.55
C LEU A 366 0.62 6.50 46.71
N GLU A 367 -0.57 6.39 47.35
CA GLU A 367 -1.85 6.26 46.64
C GLU A 367 -2.07 7.42 45.68
N ARG A 368 -1.86 8.66 46.11
CA ARG A 368 -2.03 9.86 45.26
C ARG A 368 -1.01 9.89 44.10
N THR A 369 0.21 9.47 44.35
CA THR A 369 1.25 9.37 43.32
C THR A 369 0.85 8.39 42.23
N VAL A 370 0.41 7.18 42.62
CA VAL A 370 -0.06 6.17 41.68
C VAL A 370 -1.27 6.67 40.91
N THR A 371 -2.25 7.29 41.58
CA THR A 371 -3.41 7.91 40.95
C THR A 371 -2.99 8.90 39.86
N VAL A 372 -2.04 9.81 40.13
CA VAL A 372 -1.52 10.77 39.16
C VAL A 372 -0.89 10.08 37.96
N MET A 373 -0.08 9.05 38.18
CA MET A 373 0.60 8.32 37.11
C MET A 373 -0.36 7.51 36.25
N VAL A 374 -1.37 6.88 36.83
CA VAL A 374 -2.38 6.10 36.09
C VAL A 374 -3.30 7.00 35.29
N ILE A 375 -3.76 8.11 35.87
CA ILE A 375 -4.64 9.08 35.17
C ILE A 375 -3.91 9.78 34.01
N ALA A 376 -2.60 10.00 34.13
CA ALA A 376 -1.81 10.59 33.05
C ALA A 376 -1.71 9.72 31.80
N CYS A 377 -2.12 8.45 31.87
CA CYS A 377 -2.10 7.56 30.71
C CYS A 377 -3.17 7.95 29.69
N PRO A 378 -2.81 8.32 28.45
CA PRO A 378 -3.76 8.80 27.44
C PRO A 378 -4.45 7.64 26.73
N HIS A 379 -5.39 6.97 27.39
CA HIS A 379 -6.17 5.84 26.87
C HIS A 379 -6.79 6.13 25.49
N ALA A 380 -7.36 7.34 25.34
CA ALA A 380 -8.01 7.77 24.11
C ALA A 380 -7.01 7.87 22.93
N LEU A 381 -5.78 8.32 23.20
CA LEU A 381 -4.76 8.46 22.16
C LEU A 381 -4.33 7.10 21.62
N GLY A 382 -4.17 6.11 22.50
CA GLY A 382 -3.78 4.74 22.13
C GLY A 382 -4.83 4.01 21.30
N LEU A 383 -6.11 4.39 21.40
CA LEU A 383 -7.18 3.79 20.60
C LEU A 383 -7.56 4.62 19.37
N ALA A 384 -7.62 5.96 19.49
CA ALA A 384 -8.15 6.82 18.44
C ALA A 384 -7.29 6.81 17.17
N ILE A 385 -5.95 6.83 17.30
CA ILE A 385 -5.06 6.87 16.14
C ILE A 385 -5.12 5.56 15.33
N PRO A 386 -4.96 4.36 15.93
CA PRO A 386 -5.14 3.11 15.22
C PRO A 386 -6.53 2.99 14.56
N LEU A 387 -7.58 3.43 15.25
CA LEU A 387 -8.94 3.36 14.72
C LEU A 387 -9.14 4.26 13.51
N VAL A 388 -8.67 5.51 13.55
CA VAL A 388 -8.76 6.44 12.41
C VAL A 388 -7.96 5.92 11.21
N VAL A 389 -6.76 5.41 11.44
CA VAL A 389 -5.94 4.78 10.39
C VAL A 389 -6.67 3.58 9.77
N ALA A 390 -7.27 2.73 10.62
CA ALA A 390 -8.03 1.56 10.20
C ALA A 390 -9.23 1.93 9.31
N ILE A 391 -10.05 2.88 9.77
CA ILE A 391 -11.24 3.36 9.05
C ILE A 391 -10.82 4.01 7.72
N SER A 392 -9.84 4.89 7.74
CA SER A 392 -9.36 5.59 6.53
C SER A 392 -8.83 4.60 5.50
N THR A 393 -7.98 3.64 5.90
CA THR A 393 -7.44 2.61 5.02
C THR A 393 -8.53 1.69 4.46
N SER A 394 -9.51 1.30 5.30
CA SER A 394 -10.63 0.47 4.86
C SER A 394 -11.55 1.21 3.89
N LEU A 395 -11.82 2.49 4.14
CA LEU A 395 -12.66 3.32 3.27
C LEU A 395 -12.02 3.52 1.90
N THR A 396 -10.74 3.89 1.85
CA THR A 396 -10.00 4.07 0.59
C THR A 396 -9.89 2.76 -0.20
N ALA A 397 -9.60 1.64 0.47
CA ALA A 397 -9.54 0.33 -0.17
C ALA A 397 -10.89 -0.10 -0.80
N ARG A 398 -12.03 0.21 -0.15
CA ARG A 398 -13.37 -0.05 -0.70
C ARG A 398 -13.66 0.74 -1.98
N HIS A 399 -13.02 1.89 -2.14
CA HIS A 399 -13.10 2.72 -3.34
C HIS A 399 -11.99 2.44 -4.36
N GLY A 400 -11.26 1.33 -4.21
CA GLY A 400 -10.18 0.96 -5.12
C GLY A 400 -8.92 1.81 -4.97
N ILE A 401 -8.81 2.64 -3.92
CA ILE A 401 -7.65 3.50 -3.68
C ILE A 401 -6.68 2.81 -2.72
N LEU A 402 -5.49 2.51 -3.21
CA LEU A 402 -4.41 1.95 -2.41
C LEU A 402 -3.53 3.06 -1.84
N ILE A 403 -3.46 3.16 -0.51
CA ILE A 403 -2.56 4.11 0.15
C ILE A 403 -1.14 3.55 0.12
N ARG A 404 -0.29 4.17 -0.68
CA ARG A 404 1.14 3.83 -0.78
C ARG A 404 1.97 4.52 0.31
N ASP A 405 1.69 5.78 0.60
CA ASP A 405 2.40 6.60 1.60
C ASP A 405 1.38 7.29 2.51
N ARG A 406 1.44 6.97 3.80
CA ARG A 406 0.52 7.54 4.80
C ARG A 406 0.75 9.04 5.02
N ARG A 407 2.00 9.52 4.93
CA ARG A 407 2.29 10.96 5.09
C ARG A 407 1.72 11.77 3.93
N ALA A 408 1.83 11.25 2.71
CA ALA A 408 1.22 11.85 1.54
C ALA A 408 -0.31 11.84 1.65
N PHE A 409 -0.91 10.73 2.09
CA PHE A 409 -2.35 10.63 2.30
C PHE A 409 -2.87 11.65 3.33
N GLU A 410 -2.16 11.82 4.46
CA GLU A 410 -2.52 12.85 5.45
C GLU A 410 -2.39 14.28 4.92
N ALA A 411 -1.46 14.52 3.98
CA ALA A 411 -1.23 15.83 3.36
C ALA A 411 -2.30 16.19 2.31
N VAL A 412 -3.07 15.23 1.79
CA VAL A 412 -4.11 15.45 0.77
C VAL A 412 -5.13 16.51 1.19
N ARG A 413 -5.45 16.60 2.47
CA ARG A 413 -6.37 17.63 3.00
C ARG A 413 -5.90 19.08 2.79
N ASN A 414 -4.61 19.30 2.52
CA ASN A 414 -4.01 20.61 2.34
C ASN A 414 -3.54 20.83 0.89
N VAL A 415 -4.06 20.05 -0.07
CA VAL A 415 -3.71 20.16 -1.49
C VAL A 415 -4.29 21.45 -2.07
N GLU A 416 -3.44 22.26 -2.69
CA GLU A 416 -3.82 23.50 -3.38
C GLU A 416 -3.89 23.33 -4.91
N ALA A 417 -3.19 22.32 -5.46
CA ALA A 417 -3.18 22.02 -6.88
C ALA A 417 -3.24 20.50 -7.11
N VAL A 418 -3.95 20.09 -8.15
CA VAL A 418 -4.06 18.70 -8.58
C VAL A 418 -3.50 18.58 -9.99
N VAL A 419 -2.53 17.67 -10.17
CA VAL A 419 -1.95 17.34 -11.48
C VAL A 419 -2.40 15.93 -11.84
N PHE A 420 -3.05 15.80 -13.00
CA PHE A 420 -3.50 14.51 -13.50
C PHE A 420 -2.49 13.94 -14.49
N ASP A 421 -2.16 12.65 -14.33
CA ASP A 421 -1.50 11.91 -15.40
C ASP A 421 -2.47 11.68 -16.56
N LYS A 422 -1.95 11.58 -17.79
CA LYS A 422 -2.78 11.38 -18.98
C LYS A 422 -3.21 9.93 -19.10
N THR A 423 -2.23 9.01 -19.14
CA THR A 423 -2.48 7.63 -19.52
C THR A 423 -2.98 6.79 -18.32
N GLY A 424 -4.14 6.14 -18.47
CA GLY A 424 -4.73 5.36 -17.39
C GLY A 424 -5.39 6.19 -16.27
N THR A 425 -5.33 7.54 -16.35
CA THR A 425 -5.98 8.46 -15.42
C THR A 425 -7.03 9.31 -16.12
N LEU A 426 -6.64 10.10 -17.12
CA LEU A 426 -7.57 10.87 -17.98
C LEU A 426 -8.06 10.03 -19.16
N THR A 427 -7.36 8.96 -19.49
CA THR A 427 -7.74 7.99 -20.52
C THR A 427 -7.86 6.61 -19.89
N GLU A 428 -8.61 5.72 -20.54
CA GLU A 428 -8.81 4.34 -20.08
C GLU A 428 -7.57 3.45 -20.24
N GLY A 429 -6.49 3.96 -20.87
CA GLY A 429 -5.29 3.19 -21.13
C GLY A 429 -5.47 2.04 -22.13
N GLN A 430 -6.59 2.06 -22.87
CA GLN A 430 -6.93 1.06 -23.88
C GLN A 430 -7.13 1.77 -25.23
N PHE A 431 -6.78 1.06 -26.31
CA PHE A 431 -7.13 1.49 -27.65
C PHE A 431 -8.62 1.21 -27.90
N GLY A 432 -9.27 2.14 -28.60
CA GLY A 432 -10.66 2.01 -29.03
C GLY A 432 -10.86 2.69 -30.38
N VAL A 433 -11.93 2.34 -31.08
CA VAL A 433 -12.35 2.99 -32.30
C VAL A 433 -13.14 4.24 -31.93
N SER A 434 -12.60 5.43 -32.25
CA SER A 434 -13.26 6.71 -31.98
C SER A 434 -14.21 7.14 -33.13
N GLU A 435 -13.84 6.84 -34.36
CA GLU A 435 -14.60 7.21 -35.56
C GLU A 435 -14.31 6.22 -36.68
N VAL A 436 -15.31 5.93 -37.51
CA VAL A 436 -15.18 5.09 -38.71
C VAL A 436 -15.49 5.96 -39.92
N VAL A 437 -14.52 6.11 -40.80
CA VAL A 437 -14.69 6.80 -42.12
C VAL A 437 -14.58 5.75 -43.21
N SER A 438 -15.61 5.55 -43.97
CA SER A 438 -15.72 4.46 -44.95
C SER A 438 -16.24 4.88 -46.29
N LEU A 439 -15.77 4.24 -47.35
CA LEU A 439 -16.29 4.35 -48.74
C LEU A 439 -17.33 3.27 -49.05
N ILE A 440 -17.51 2.30 -48.16
CA ILE A 440 -18.50 1.22 -48.21
C ILE A 440 -19.38 1.31 -46.96
N PRO A 441 -20.49 0.56 -46.85
CA PRO A 441 -21.27 0.54 -45.61
C PRO A 441 -20.40 0.26 -44.41
N GLU A 442 -20.58 1.03 -43.32
CA GLU A 442 -19.76 0.96 -42.11
C GLU A 442 -19.69 -0.46 -41.52
N ASP A 443 -20.86 -1.14 -41.45
CA ASP A 443 -20.96 -2.50 -40.91
C ASP A 443 -20.19 -3.51 -41.79
N GLU A 444 -20.18 -3.33 -43.12
CA GLU A 444 -19.39 -4.17 -44.03
C GLU A 444 -17.89 -3.97 -43.81
N LEU A 445 -17.45 -2.73 -43.71
CA LEU A 445 -16.03 -2.42 -43.38
C LEU A 445 -15.61 -3.05 -42.06
N LEU A 446 -16.40 -2.87 -41.03
CA LEU A 446 -16.10 -3.41 -39.69
C LEU A 446 -16.11 -4.93 -39.67
N CYS A 447 -17.05 -5.60 -40.37
CA CYS A 447 -17.05 -7.06 -40.48
C CYS A 447 -15.78 -7.56 -41.18
N LEU A 448 -15.36 -6.92 -42.28
CA LEU A 448 -14.16 -7.31 -43.01
C LEU A 448 -12.90 -7.09 -42.19
N ALA A 449 -12.78 -5.93 -41.54
CA ALA A 449 -11.66 -5.59 -40.69
C ALA A 449 -11.55 -6.51 -39.49
N ALA A 450 -12.64 -6.69 -38.75
CA ALA A 450 -12.66 -7.53 -37.57
C ALA A 450 -12.43 -9.02 -37.90
N ALA A 451 -12.89 -9.50 -39.08
CA ALA A 451 -12.66 -10.89 -39.53
C ALA A 451 -11.17 -11.18 -39.72
N VAL A 452 -10.39 -10.21 -40.22
CA VAL A 452 -8.93 -10.38 -40.36
C VAL A 452 -8.23 -10.18 -39.04
N GLU A 453 -8.59 -9.14 -38.28
CA GLU A 453 -7.92 -8.76 -37.02
C GLU A 453 -8.18 -9.74 -35.87
N VAL A 454 -9.23 -10.59 -35.95
CA VAL A 454 -9.48 -11.61 -34.89
C VAL A 454 -8.32 -12.57 -34.69
N ASN A 455 -7.47 -12.76 -35.70
CA ASN A 455 -6.28 -13.60 -35.66
C ASN A 455 -5.00 -12.84 -35.29
N SER A 456 -5.08 -11.54 -35.06
CA SER A 456 -3.95 -10.69 -34.66
C SER A 456 -3.94 -10.46 -33.14
N GLU A 457 -2.78 -10.60 -32.53
CA GLU A 457 -2.57 -10.30 -31.10
C GLU A 457 -2.30 -8.82 -30.83
N HIS A 458 -2.28 -8.00 -31.87
CA HIS A 458 -1.99 -6.57 -31.73
C HIS A 458 -3.10 -5.82 -30.96
N VAL A 459 -2.72 -4.82 -30.13
CA VAL A 459 -3.68 -4.09 -29.30
C VAL A 459 -4.72 -3.31 -30.10
N ILE A 460 -4.38 -2.83 -31.30
CA ILE A 460 -5.30 -2.16 -32.22
C ILE A 460 -6.28 -3.18 -32.81
N ALA A 461 -5.82 -4.39 -33.13
CA ALA A 461 -6.65 -5.47 -33.59
C ALA A 461 -7.78 -5.80 -32.62
N ARG A 462 -7.44 -5.96 -31.36
CA ARG A 462 -8.43 -6.17 -30.28
C ARG A 462 -9.46 -5.06 -30.23
N ALA A 463 -9.01 -3.78 -30.34
CA ALA A 463 -9.91 -2.62 -30.32
C ALA A 463 -10.94 -2.67 -31.50
N ILE A 464 -10.50 -3.04 -32.69
CA ILE A 464 -11.37 -3.19 -33.87
C ILE A 464 -12.37 -4.33 -33.68
N VAL A 465 -11.89 -5.50 -33.22
CA VAL A 465 -12.72 -6.67 -32.97
C VAL A 465 -13.76 -6.40 -31.87
N ASP A 466 -13.37 -5.77 -30.77
CA ASP A 466 -14.26 -5.45 -29.65
C ASP A 466 -15.31 -4.41 -30.07
N TYR A 467 -14.93 -3.45 -30.89
CA TYR A 467 -15.86 -2.45 -31.44
C TYR A 467 -16.91 -3.12 -32.37
N ALA A 468 -16.48 -4.01 -33.28
CA ALA A 468 -17.38 -4.75 -34.13
C ALA A 468 -18.34 -5.64 -33.31
N ARG A 469 -17.85 -6.32 -32.28
CA ARG A 469 -18.67 -7.12 -31.35
C ARG A 469 -19.66 -6.26 -30.58
N SER A 470 -19.28 -5.05 -30.17
CA SER A 470 -20.18 -4.11 -29.47
C SER A 470 -21.38 -3.68 -30.32
N LYS A 471 -21.19 -3.68 -31.65
CA LYS A 471 -22.25 -3.45 -32.64
C LYS A 471 -23.03 -4.72 -32.99
N SER A 472 -22.75 -5.87 -32.33
CA SER A 472 -23.38 -7.16 -32.58
C SER A 472 -23.19 -7.67 -34.02
N LEU A 473 -22.04 -7.37 -34.65
CA LEU A 473 -21.70 -7.83 -35.97
C LEU A 473 -21.12 -9.24 -35.90
N ASP A 474 -21.61 -10.13 -36.80
CA ASP A 474 -21.10 -11.48 -36.92
C ASP A 474 -19.77 -11.49 -37.67
N LEU A 475 -18.74 -12.09 -37.10
CA LEU A 475 -17.41 -12.15 -37.71
C LEU A 475 -17.34 -13.33 -38.69
N VAL A 476 -16.96 -13.03 -39.93
CA VAL A 476 -16.74 -14.00 -40.98
C VAL A 476 -15.37 -14.66 -40.82
N THR A 477 -15.22 -15.92 -41.24
CA THR A 477 -13.95 -16.63 -41.20
C THR A 477 -12.98 -16.11 -42.26
N VAL A 478 -11.71 -15.84 -41.86
CA VAL A 478 -10.65 -15.44 -42.76
C VAL A 478 -9.85 -16.65 -43.24
N GLN A 479 -9.41 -16.60 -44.49
CA GLN A 479 -8.46 -17.57 -45.10
C GLN A 479 -7.14 -16.85 -45.41
N ASP A 480 -6.04 -17.59 -45.49
CA ASP A 480 -4.72 -17.08 -45.86
C ASP A 480 -4.26 -15.89 -45.01
N PHE A 481 -4.55 -15.88 -43.69
CA PHE A 481 -4.10 -14.85 -42.76
C PHE A 481 -2.57 -14.72 -42.73
N LYS A 482 -2.05 -13.52 -42.82
CA LYS A 482 -0.62 -13.20 -42.71
C LYS A 482 -0.44 -11.93 -41.88
N ALA A 483 0.37 -12.00 -40.86
CA ALA A 483 0.89 -10.83 -40.15
C ALA A 483 2.18 -10.36 -40.83
N LEU A 484 2.27 -9.06 -41.11
CA LEU A 484 3.41 -8.38 -41.69
C LEU A 484 4.03 -7.46 -40.62
N PRO A 485 5.10 -7.89 -39.96
CA PRO A 485 5.68 -7.14 -38.84
C PRO A 485 5.97 -5.66 -39.18
N GLY A 486 5.47 -4.73 -38.36
CA GLY A 486 5.64 -3.28 -38.53
C GLY A 486 4.83 -2.67 -39.66
N MET A 487 4.05 -3.43 -40.42
CA MET A 487 3.22 -2.95 -41.54
C MET A 487 1.73 -3.13 -41.25
N GLY A 488 1.29 -4.37 -40.97
CA GLY A 488 -0.12 -4.68 -40.78
C GLY A 488 -0.43 -6.16 -40.91
N VAL A 489 -1.67 -6.47 -41.28
CA VAL A 489 -2.16 -7.83 -41.50
C VAL A 489 -2.88 -7.94 -42.82
N SER A 490 -2.90 -9.13 -43.42
CA SER A 490 -3.68 -9.41 -44.63
C SER A 490 -4.38 -10.76 -44.52
N GLY A 491 -5.53 -10.90 -45.22
CA GLY A 491 -6.28 -12.15 -45.26
C GLY A 491 -7.35 -12.13 -46.35
N ARG A 492 -7.93 -13.29 -46.65
CA ARG A 492 -9.05 -13.40 -47.58
C ARG A 492 -10.36 -13.63 -46.84
N VAL A 493 -11.32 -12.73 -47.04
CA VAL A 493 -12.67 -12.82 -46.48
C VAL A 493 -13.63 -12.93 -47.67
N ASP A 494 -14.39 -14.00 -47.75
CA ASP A 494 -15.31 -14.30 -48.87
C ASP A 494 -14.67 -14.15 -50.26
N GLY A 495 -13.40 -14.60 -50.38
CA GLY A 495 -12.62 -14.53 -51.62
C GLY A 495 -12.02 -13.17 -51.94
N LYS A 496 -12.35 -12.09 -51.20
CA LYS A 496 -11.78 -10.76 -51.33
C LYS A 496 -10.48 -10.67 -50.50
N LEU A 497 -9.42 -10.10 -51.06
CA LEU A 497 -8.22 -9.75 -50.30
C LEU A 497 -8.52 -8.53 -49.46
N VAL A 498 -8.30 -8.64 -48.16
CA VAL A 498 -8.43 -7.55 -47.18
C VAL A 498 -7.06 -7.30 -46.56
N GLU A 499 -6.59 -6.08 -46.61
CA GLU A 499 -5.32 -5.64 -46.05
C GLU A 499 -5.57 -4.51 -45.07
N ILE A 500 -4.97 -4.61 -43.87
CA ILE A 500 -5.18 -3.67 -42.78
C ILE A 500 -3.81 -3.27 -42.24
N GLY A 501 -3.52 -1.97 -42.21
CA GLY A 501 -2.25 -1.47 -41.73
C GLY A 501 -2.25 0.04 -41.59
N GLY A 502 -1.12 0.58 -41.15
CA GLY A 502 -0.88 2.02 -41.09
C GLY A 502 -0.50 2.61 -42.44
N GLU A 503 -0.11 3.90 -42.47
CA GLU A 503 0.30 4.62 -43.68
C GLU A 503 1.42 3.89 -44.44
N ASN A 504 2.33 3.21 -43.73
CA ASN A 504 3.42 2.46 -44.33
C ASN A 504 2.97 1.22 -45.13
N PHE A 505 1.71 0.80 -45.01
CA PHE A 505 1.15 -0.34 -45.73
C PHE A 505 0.57 0.07 -47.09
N LEU A 506 0.32 1.36 -47.30
CA LEU A 506 -0.27 1.92 -48.53
C LEU A 506 0.76 2.28 -49.59
N TYR A 507 2.06 2.19 -49.28
CA TYR A 507 3.18 2.49 -50.16
C TYR A 507 4.13 1.28 -50.28
#